data_202d418d9ecada94915f6ea0ebdab359
#
_entry.id   202d418d9ecada94915f6ea0ebdab359
#
_cell.length_a   1.000
_cell.length_b   1.000
_cell.length_c   1.000
_cell.angle_alpha   90.00
_cell.angle_beta   90.00
_cell.angle_gamma   90.00
#
_symmetry.space_group_name_H-M   'P 1'
#
loop_
_entity.id
_entity.type
_entity.pdbx_description
1 polymer ?
#
loop_
_entity_poly.entity_id
_entity_poly.type
_entity_poly.pdbx_seq_one_letter_code
_entity_poly.pdbx_strand_id
1 'polypeptide(L)'
;MIDARGLSMSYGLVRALDDATFQAGKGEVVGLLGSNGAGKTTTMRILTTFLVPTAGSATVAGIDVVKDPLEVRRRIGYLPESLPLYLSMEVRECLEFVGRARGLRGAELKRRIDWVVEKCSLDTMFRSPVLTLSKGYRQRTALAQALVHDPEVVILDEPTTGLDPHQILEIRKLIRELAQTKCIVLSTHIMQEANVLADRLIVMSGGRIVGTGTADELRAQSGVRPRVRVSVSSGAAQAAQKLSQVPGLAEFNAHPEGRFDMVETSPGLPERIGALAHAEGWTLTELSRDAGSLEAVFEALTRTAAPPPRESDVPPAAPAGEAA
;
A
#
# COMPACT_ATOMS: atom_id res chain seq x y z
N MET A 1 -8.35 -12.11 -10.69
CA MET A 1 -8.01 -11.11 -11.73
C MET A 1 -6.51 -11.04 -11.98
N ILE A 2 -5.70 -10.99 -10.94
CA ILE A 2 -4.24 -11.12 -11.01
C ILE A 2 -3.83 -12.43 -10.35
N ASP A 3 -2.91 -13.17 -10.97
CA ASP A 3 -2.28 -14.37 -10.42
C ASP A 3 -0.78 -14.30 -10.74
N ALA A 4 0.05 -14.10 -9.73
CA ALA A 4 1.50 -14.01 -9.79
C ALA A 4 2.10 -15.22 -9.06
N ARG A 5 3.01 -15.96 -9.73
CA ARG A 5 3.59 -17.21 -9.21
C ARG A 5 5.10 -17.20 -9.37
N GLY A 6 5.82 -17.21 -8.25
CA GLY A 6 7.26 -17.31 -8.22
C GLY A 6 7.99 -16.18 -8.94
N LEU A 7 7.37 -14.99 -9.00
CA LEU A 7 7.95 -13.86 -9.75
C LEU A 7 9.31 -13.47 -9.19
N SER A 8 10.31 -13.49 -10.07
CA SER A 8 11.65 -13.04 -9.74
C SER A 8 12.16 -12.07 -10.81
N MET A 9 12.95 -11.07 -10.38
CA MET A 9 13.55 -10.09 -11.27
C MET A 9 14.94 -9.70 -10.79
N SER A 10 15.93 -9.83 -11.67
CA SER A 10 17.31 -9.43 -11.42
C SER A 10 17.76 -8.36 -12.40
N TYR A 11 18.41 -7.31 -11.91
CA TYR A 11 19.10 -6.29 -12.68
C TYR A 11 20.61 -6.50 -12.51
N GLY A 12 21.21 -7.23 -13.43
CA GLY A 12 22.59 -7.69 -13.26
C GLY A 12 22.71 -8.55 -11.98
N LEU A 13 23.51 -8.08 -11.02
CA LEU A 13 23.74 -8.78 -9.75
C LEU A 13 22.68 -8.46 -8.67
N VAL A 14 21.87 -7.43 -8.88
CA VAL A 14 20.85 -7.02 -7.90
C VAL A 14 19.56 -7.77 -8.13
N ARG A 15 19.14 -8.59 -7.15
CA ARG A 15 17.85 -9.28 -7.16
C ARG A 15 16.77 -8.37 -6.57
N ALA A 16 16.00 -7.72 -7.43
CA ALA A 16 14.98 -6.76 -7.03
C ALA A 16 13.64 -7.42 -6.65
N LEU A 17 13.39 -8.65 -7.11
CA LEU A 17 12.24 -9.47 -6.74
C LEU A 17 12.67 -10.92 -6.68
N ASP A 18 12.24 -11.63 -5.63
CA ASP A 18 12.64 -13.00 -5.34
C ASP A 18 11.45 -13.84 -4.90
N ASP A 19 10.99 -14.73 -5.80
CA ASP A 19 9.93 -15.71 -5.57
C ASP A 19 8.59 -15.13 -5.06
N ALA A 20 8.18 -13.98 -5.59
CA ALA A 20 6.95 -13.34 -5.16
C ALA A 20 5.71 -14.06 -5.74
N THR A 21 4.85 -14.56 -4.84
CA THR A 21 3.63 -15.28 -5.20
C THR A 21 2.43 -14.65 -4.50
N PHE A 22 1.44 -14.19 -5.28
CA PHE A 22 0.21 -13.60 -4.75
C PHE A 22 -0.90 -13.56 -5.81
N GLN A 23 -2.12 -13.32 -5.34
CA GLN A 23 -3.30 -13.17 -6.17
C GLN A 23 -4.05 -11.89 -5.80
N ALA A 24 -4.85 -11.35 -6.73
CA ALA A 24 -5.81 -10.28 -6.45
C ALA A 24 -7.11 -10.54 -7.20
N GLY A 25 -8.22 -10.42 -6.49
CA GLY A 25 -9.57 -10.69 -6.96
C GLY A 25 -10.27 -9.49 -7.59
N LYS A 26 -11.41 -9.73 -8.24
CA LYS A 26 -12.35 -8.67 -8.61
C LYS A 26 -13.08 -8.20 -7.36
N GLY A 27 -13.30 -6.91 -7.23
CA GLY A 27 -13.94 -6.35 -6.03
C GLY A 27 -12.99 -6.20 -4.85
N GLU A 28 -11.67 -6.34 -5.06
CA GLU A 28 -10.65 -6.32 -4.02
C GLU A 28 -9.65 -5.20 -4.25
N VAL A 29 -9.26 -4.53 -3.17
CA VAL A 29 -8.11 -3.61 -3.11
C VAL A 29 -6.96 -4.31 -2.41
N VAL A 30 -5.91 -4.64 -3.15
CA VAL A 30 -4.67 -5.24 -2.62
C VAL A 30 -3.61 -4.15 -2.49
N GLY A 31 -3.10 -3.96 -1.28
CA GLY A 31 -2.01 -3.02 -0.98
C GLY A 31 -0.65 -3.70 -0.97
N LEU A 32 0.28 -3.26 -1.81
CA LEU A 32 1.70 -3.63 -1.71
C LEU A 32 2.39 -2.66 -0.75
N LEU A 33 2.74 -3.13 0.44
CA LEU A 33 3.35 -2.34 1.50
C LEU A 33 4.84 -2.69 1.64
N GLY A 34 5.70 -1.69 1.72
CA GLY A 34 7.14 -1.90 1.89
C GLY A 34 7.94 -0.62 1.80
N SER A 35 9.19 -0.67 2.29
CA SER A 35 10.15 0.42 2.13
C SER A 35 10.54 0.65 0.65
N ASN A 36 11.26 1.73 0.38
CA ASN A 36 11.85 1.93 -0.94
C ASN A 36 12.84 0.79 -1.24
N GLY A 37 12.81 0.29 -2.48
CA GLY A 37 13.61 -0.88 -2.88
C GLY A 37 13.05 -2.25 -2.45
N ALA A 38 11.88 -2.33 -1.79
CA ALA A 38 11.28 -3.59 -1.38
C ALA A 38 10.77 -4.47 -2.56
N GLY A 39 10.75 -3.96 -3.80
CA GLY A 39 10.28 -4.69 -4.98
C GLY A 39 8.88 -4.31 -5.47
N LYS A 40 8.17 -3.38 -4.81
CA LYS A 40 6.80 -2.96 -5.16
C LYS A 40 6.66 -2.49 -6.61
N THR A 41 7.42 -1.47 -6.99
CA THR A 41 7.41 -0.91 -8.35
C THR A 41 7.86 -1.94 -9.40
N THR A 42 8.84 -2.80 -9.06
CA THR A 42 9.26 -3.91 -9.95
C THR A 42 8.12 -4.87 -10.19
N THR A 43 7.40 -5.28 -9.15
CA THR A 43 6.20 -6.12 -9.27
C THR A 43 5.14 -5.48 -10.17
N MET A 44 4.82 -4.20 -9.95
CA MET A 44 3.85 -3.48 -10.77
C MET A 44 4.29 -3.37 -12.23
N ARG A 45 5.58 -3.11 -12.50
CA ARG A 45 6.13 -3.06 -13.86
C ARG A 45 6.06 -4.39 -14.59
N ILE A 46 6.18 -5.52 -13.88
CA ILE A 46 5.95 -6.85 -14.47
C ILE A 46 4.47 -7.04 -14.80
N LEU A 47 3.57 -6.75 -13.87
CA LEU A 47 2.13 -6.88 -14.08
C LEU A 47 1.62 -5.98 -15.23
N THR A 48 2.20 -4.79 -15.38
CA THR A 48 1.87 -3.84 -16.47
C THR A 48 2.61 -4.14 -17.77
N THR A 49 3.33 -5.25 -17.84
CA THR A 49 4.11 -5.70 -19.03
C THR A 49 5.25 -4.75 -19.42
N PHE A 50 5.69 -3.90 -18.50
CA PHE A 50 6.82 -3.00 -18.71
C PHE A 50 8.16 -3.74 -18.58
N LEU A 51 8.17 -4.79 -17.75
CA LEU A 51 9.31 -5.67 -17.54
C LEU A 51 8.90 -7.13 -17.74
N VAL A 52 9.79 -7.90 -18.36
CA VAL A 52 9.69 -9.36 -18.42
C VAL A 52 10.37 -9.91 -17.17
N PRO A 53 9.71 -10.76 -16.37
CA PRO A 53 10.34 -11.35 -15.19
C PRO A 53 11.49 -12.28 -15.60
N THR A 54 12.52 -12.37 -14.75
CA THR A 54 13.65 -13.30 -14.96
C THR A 54 13.22 -14.75 -14.72
N ALA A 55 12.26 -14.97 -13.80
CA ALA A 55 11.65 -16.28 -13.54
C ALA A 55 10.22 -16.09 -13.00
N GLY A 56 9.44 -17.17 -13.00
CA GLY A 56 8.05 -17.16 -12.60
C GLY A 56 7.11 -16.73 -13.72
N SER A 57 5.84 -16.54 -13.39
CA SER A 57 4.79 -16.16 -14.35
C SER A 57 3.75 -15.27 -13.69
N ALA A 58 3.08 -14.44 -14.49
CA ALA A 58 1.93 -13.69 -14.03
C ALA A 58 0.83 -13.66 -15.10
N THR A 59 -0.42 -13.65 -14.65
CA THR A 59 -1.57 -13.37 -15.50
C THR A 59 -2.36 -12.19 -14.96
N VAL A 60 -2.91 -11.39 -15.87
CA VAL A 60 -3.81 -10.28 -15.56
C VAL A 60 -5.06 -10.42 -16.40
N ALA A 61 -6.22 -10.41 -15.77
CA ALA A 61 -7.49 -10.72 -16.41
C ALA A 61 -7.49 -12.07 -17.15
N GLY A 62 -6.73 -13.07 -16.64
CA GLY A 62 -6.55 -14.37 -17.24
C GLY A 62 -5.54 -14.43 -18.40
N ILE A 63 -4.90 -13.31 -18.75
CA ILE A 63 -3.97 -13.19 -19.88
C ILE A 63 -2.53 -13.16 -19.35
N ASP A 64 -1.64 -13.97 -19.93
CA ASP A 64 -0.23 -14.04 -19.56
C ASP A 64 0.50 -12.75 -19.95
N VAL A 65 1.20 -12.14 -18.98
CA VAL A 65 1.84 -10.83 -19.15
C VAL A 65 3.02 -10.84 -20.15
N VAL A 66 3.60 -12.01 -20.43
CA VAL A 66 4.72 -12.17 -21.35
C VAL A 66 4.24 -12.58 -22.75
N LYS A 67 3.24 -13.50 -22.81
CA LYS A 67 2.78 -14.06 -24.08
C LYS A 67 1.92 -13.10 -24.87
N ASP A 68 1.04 -12.35 -24.20
CA ASP A 68 0.16 -11.37 -24.87
C ASP A 68 0.13 -10.03 -24.14
N PRO A 69 1.27 -9.29 -24.15
CA PRO A 69 1.39 -8.02 -23.43
C PRO A 69 0.45 -6.91 -23.95
N LEU A 70 0.07 -6.97 -25.25
CA LEU A 70 -0.83 -5.94 -25.80
C LEU A 70 -2.25 -6.10 -25.29
N GLU A 71 -2.74 -7.34 -25.22
CA GLU A 71 -4.08 -7.59 -24.67
C GLU A 71 -4.13 -7.30 -23.17
N VAL A 72 -3.07 -7.67 -22.40
CA VAL A 72 -2.94 -7.28 -21.00
C VAL A 72 -3.05 -5.76 -20.84
N ARG A 73 -2.31 -4.98 -21.64
CA ARG A 73 -2.36 -3.49 -21.59
C ARG A 73 -3.74 -2.92 -21.89
N ARG A 74 -4.56 -3.60 -22.69
CA ARG A 74 -5.96 -3.18 -22.94
C ARG A 74 -6.84 -3.33 -21.70
N ARG A 75 -6.53 -4.28 -20.81
CA ARG A 75 -7.29 -4.59 -19.60
C ARG A 75 -6.83 -3.82 -18.37
N ILE A 76 -5.67 -3.14 -18.44
CA ILE A 76 -5.04 -2.46 -17.31
C ILE A 76 -5.13 -0.95 -17.46
N GLY A 77 -5.52 -0.26 -16.37
CA GLY A 77 -5.20 1.13 -16.10
C GLY A 77 -4.00 1.23 -15.17
N TYR A 78 -2.98 1.97 -15.56
CA TYR A 78 -1.77 2.12 -14.75
C TYR A 78 -1.46 3.58 -14.46
N LEU A 79 -1.31 3.90 -13.18
CA LEU A 79 -0.80 5.16 -12.67
C LEU A 79 0.58 4.92 -12.09
N PRO A 80 1.67 5.30 -12.76
CA PRO A 80 3.02 5.21 -12.19
C PRO A 80 3.30 6.35 -11.22
N GLU A 81 4.30 6.19 -10.35
CA GLU A 81 4.75 7.22 -9.40
C GLU A 81 5.18 8.52 -10.13
N SER A 82 5.94 8.39 -11.23
CA SER A 82 6.26 9.52 -12.11
C SER A 82 5.19 9.68 -13.17
N LEU A 83 4.44 10.78 -13.13
CA LEU A 83 3.29 11.01 -13.99
C LEU A 83 3.69 11.21 -15.46
N PRO A 84 3.25 10.34 -16.40
CA PRO A 84 3.60 10.45 -17.81
C PRO A 84 2.65 11.44 -18.53
N LEU A 85 2.72 12.72 -18.19
CA LEU A 85 1.88 13.78 -18.73
C LEU A 85 2.62 14.63 -19.73
N TYR A 86 1.98 14.96 -20.84
CA TYR A 86 2.46 15.94 -21.81
C TYR A 86 2.14 17.36 -21.29
N LEU A 87 3.17 18.04 -20.76
CA LEU A 87 3.00 19.30 -20.03
C LEU A 87 2.45 20.45 -20.92
N SER A 88 2.69 20.41 -22.23
CA SER A 88 2.21 21.40 -23.20
C SER A 88 0.75 21.19 -23.64
N MET A 89 0.17 20.03 -23.38
CA MET A 89 -1.22 19.71 -23.72
C MET A 89 -2.20 20.26 -22.67
N GLU A 90 -3.42 20.58 -23.09
CA GLU A 90 -4.55 20.74 -22.18
C GLU A 90 -4.95 19.38 -21.59
N VAL A 91 -5.59 19.38 -20.41
CA VAL A 91 -6.17 18.15 -19.81
C VAL A 91 -7.06 17.41 -20.81
N ARG A 92 -7.92 18.15 -21.52
CA ARG A 92 -8.80 17.61 -22.57
C ARG A 92 -8.00 16.87 -23.64
N GLU A 93 -6.96 17.50 -24.18
CA GLU A 93 -6.14 16.92 -25.24
C GLU A 93 -5.41 15.65 -24.79
N CYS A 94 -4.91 15.65 -23.55
CA CYS A 94 -4.29 14.46 -22.94
C CYS A 94 -5.28 13.29 -22.87
N LEU A 95 -6.52 13.54 -22.41
CA LEU A 95 -7.55 12.50 -22.29
C LEU A 95 -8.03 12.01 -23.65
N GLU A 96 -8.22 12.91 -24.63
CA GLU A 96 -8.56 12.55 -26.00
C GLU A 96 -7.45 11.71 -26.66
N PHE A 97 -6.20 12.11 -26.49
CA PHE A 97 -5.04 11.40 -27.03
C PHE A 97 -4.98 9.96 -26.50
N VAL A 98 -5.02 9.82 -25.17
CA VAL A 98 -4.96 8.48 -24.52
C VAL A 98 -6.18 7.65 -24.88
N GLY A 99 -7.39 8.22 -24.82
CA GLY A 99 -8.61 7.51 -25.18
C GLY A 99 -8.57 6.98 -26.62
N ARG A 100 -8.10 7.78 -27.57
CA ARG A 100 -7.92 7.36 -28.97
C ARG A 100 -6.82 6.30 -29.12
N ALA A 101 -5.71 6.41 -28.41
CA ALA A 101 -4.65 5.40 -28.39
C ALA A 101 -5.15 4.05 -27.82
N ARG A 102 -6.13 4.10 -26.91
CA ARG A 102 -6.82 2.92 -26.34
C ARG A 102 -7.96 2.40 -27.23
N GLY A 103 -8.19 2.98 -28.41
CA GLY A 103 -9.16 2.52 -29.39
C GLY A 103 -10.53 3.18 -29.30
N LEU A 104 -10.77 4.08 -28.34
CA LEU A 104 -12.05 4.79 -28.21
C LEU A 104 -12.24 5.80 -29.35
N ARG A 105 -13.49 5.92 -29.84
CA ARG A 105 -13.84 6.81 -30.95
C ARG A 105 -15.24 7.44 -30.73
N GLY A 106 -15.48 8.56 -31.38
CA GLY A 106 -16.82 9.18 -31.50
C GLY A 106 -17.51 9.41 -30.16
N ALA A 107 -18.78 8.98 -30.08
CA ALA A 107 -19.62 9.16 -28.91
C ALA A 107 -19.11 8.40 -27.66
N GLU A 108 -18.48 7.26 -27.86
CA GLU A 108 -17.93 6.48 -26.76
C GLU A 108 -16.74 7.20 -26.11
N LEU A 109 -15.81 7.72 -26.91
CA LEU A 109 -14.69 8.52 -26.41
C LEU A 109 -15.20 9.71 -25.58
N LYS A 110 -16.18 10.44 -26.11
CA LYS A 110 -16.77 11.58 -25.39
C LYS A 110 -17.38 11.14 -24.05
N ARG A 111 -18.22 10.13 -24.04
CA ARG A 111 -18.85 9.60 -22.81
C ARG A 111 -17.81 9.19 -21.77
N ARG A 112 -16.74 8.52 -22.20
CA ARG A 112 -15.70 8.09 -21.29
C ARG A 112 -14.88 9.25 -20.74
N ILE A 113 -14.60 10.26 -21.55
CA ILE A 113 -13.92 11.49 -21.10
C ILE A 113 -14.82 12.22 -20.09
N ASP A 114 -16.10 12.45 -20.40
CA ASP A 114 -17.03 13.12 -19.49
C ASP A 114 -17.06 12.39 -18.14
N TRP A 115 -17.12 11.05 -18.15
CA TRP A 115 -17.10 10.24 -16.94
C TRP A 115 -15.82 10.38 -16.11
N VAL A 116 -14.62 10.30 -16.73
CA VAL A 116 -13.36 10.43 -15.96
C VAL A 116 -13.14 11.86 -15.47
N VAL A 117 -13.61 12.87 -16.20
CA VAL A 117 -13.53 14.27 -15.78
C VAL A 117 -14.36 14.48 -14.51
N GLU A 118 -15.60 13.99 -14.49
CA GLU A 118 -16.46 14.03 -13.30
C GLU A 118 -15.84 13.26 -12.13
N LYS A 119 -15.44 12.00 -12.34
CA LYS A 119 -14.92 11.13 -11.29
C LYS A 119 -13.58 11.61 -10.68
N CYS A 120 -12.75 12.24 -11.49
CA CYS A 120 -11.48 12.80 -11.03
C CYS A 120 -11.56 14.29 -10.67
N SER A 121 -12.75 14.89 -10.68
CA SER A 121 -12.99 16.31 -10.35
C SER A 121 -12.09 17.26 -11.16
N LEU A 122 -12.11 17.09 -12.50
CA LEU A 122 -11.29 17.85 -13.45
C LEU A 122 -12.05 18.92 -14.21
N ASP A 123 -13.35 19.11 -13.94
CA ASP A 123 -14.24 20.01 -14.68
C ASP A 123 -13.66 21.41 -14.82
N THR A 124 -13.19 21.99 -13.72
CA THR A 124 -12.65 23.35 -13.69
C THR A 124 -11.30 23.49 -14.43
N MET A 125 -10.56 22.39 -14.56
CA MET A 125 -9.23 22.37 -15.16
C MET A 125 -9.22 21.75 -16.57
N PHE A 126 -10.36 21.36 -17.12
CA PHE A 126 -10.49 20.58 -18.34
C PHE A 126 -9.79 21.21 -19.57
N ARG A 127 -9.81 22.56 -19.65
CA ARG A 127 -9.15 23.33 -20.72
C ARG A 127 -7.84 23.97 -20.28
N SER A 128 -7.33 23.65 -19.11
CA SER A 128 -6.06 24.20 -18.61
C SER A 128 -4.87 23.40 -19.12
N PRO A 129 -3.78 24.05 -19.50
CA PRO A 129 -2.53 23.35 -19.81
C PRO A 129 -2.03 22.57 -18.59
N VAL A 130 -1.55 21.33 -18.79
CA VAL A 130 -1.05 20.47 -17.72
C VAL A 130 0.10 21.13 -16.96
N LEU A 131 0.94 21.95 -17.63
CA LEU A 131 2.04 22.67 -17.00
C LEU A 131 1.59 23.60 -15.88
N THR A 132 0.38 24.19 -16.00
CA THR A 132 -0.13 25.16 -15.02
C THR A 132 -0.85 24.50 -13.83
N LEU A 133 -1.06 23.18 -13.87
CA LEU A 133 -1.77 22.46 -12.83
C LEU A 133 -0.93 22.29 -11.57
N SER A 134 -1.59 22.34 -10.41
CA SER A 134 -1.00 21.88 -9.15
C SER A 134 -0.63 20.39 -9.23
N LYS A 135 0.21 19.91 -8.30
CA LYS A 135 0.58 18.49 -8.23
C LYS A 135 -0.67 17.59 -8.13
N GLY A 136 -1.66 17.97 -7.32
CA GLY A 136 -2.89 17.21 -7.14
C GLY A 136 -3.73 17.12 -8.43
N TYR A 137 -3.87 18.21 -9.17
CA TYR A 137 -4.57 18.16 -10.45
C TYR A 137 -3.80 17.36 -11.51
N ARG A 138 -2.47 17.36 -11.50
CA ARG A 138 -1.68 16.47 -12.36
C ARG A 138 -1.90 15.00 -11.99
N GLN A 139 -1.93 14.66 -10.70
CA GLN A 139 -2.23 13.31 -10.22
C GLN A 139 -3.61 12.85 -10.69
N ARG A 140 -4.65 13.68 -10.52
CA ARG A 140 -6.01 13.40 -11.00
C ARG A 140 -6.08 13.23 -12.51
N THR A 141 -5.35 14.06 -13.27
CA THR A 141 -5.27 13.95 -14.74
C THR A 141 -4.64 12.62 -15.15
N ALA A 142 -3.54 12.20 -14.52
CA ALA A 142 -2.90 10.91 -14.78
C ALA A 142 -3.80 9.73 -14.38
N LEU A 143 -4.52 9.85 -13.27
CA LEU A 143 -5.51 8.85 -12.87
C LEU A 143 -6.68 8.76 -13.89
N ALA A 144 -7.17 9.90 -14.36
CA ALA A 144 -8.19 9.94 -15.43
C ALA A 144 -7.71 9.26 -16.72
N GLN A 145 -6.43 9.47 -17.11
CA GLN A 145 -5.82 8.75 -18.24
C GLN A 145 -5.79 7.23 -18.02
N ALA A 146 -5.48 6.78 -16.80
CA ALA A 146 -5.46 5.36 -16.47
C ALA A 146 -6.86 4.73 -16.54
N LEU A 147 -7.93 5.51 -16.34
CA LEU A 147 -9.32 5.03 -16.24
C LEU A 147 -10.15 5.23 -17.51
N VAL A 148 -9.70 6.06 -18.47
CA VAL A 148 -10.54 6.50 -19.61
C VAL A 148 -11.07 5.35 -20.45
N HIS A 149 -10.33 4.27 -20.61
CA HIS A 149 -10.71 3.09 -21.42
C HIS A 149 -11.45 1.99 -20.63
N ASP A 150 -11.88 2.29 -19.40
CA ASP A 150 -12.63 1.39 -18.53
C ASP A 150 -11.95 0.06 -18.22
N PRO A 151 -10.72 0.06 -17.69
CA PRO A 151 -9.95 -1.15 -17.44
C PRO A 151 -10.63 -2.05 -16.41
N GLU A 152 -10.38 -3.37 -16.49
CA GLU A 152 -10.83 -4.35 -15.50
C GLU A 152 -9.92 -4.38 -14.26
N VAL A 153 -8.64 -4.06 -14.45
CA VAL A 153 -7.61 -4.03 -13.41
C VAL A 153 -6.99 -2.64 -13.35
N VAL A 154 -6.88 -2.06 -12.16
CA VAL A 154 -6.26 -0.75 -11.94
C VAL A 154 -5.04 -0.92 -11.04
N ILE A 155 -3.88 -0.49 -11.53
CA ILE A 155 -2.61 -0.54 -10.81
C ILE A 155 -2.15 0.88 -10.51
N LEU A 156 -1.96 1.20 -9.22
CA LEU A 156 -1.66 2.54 -8.74
C LEU A 156 -0.36 2.54 -7.94
N ASP A 157 0.67 3.17 -8.48
CA ASP A 157 1.96 3.29 -7.80
C ASP A 157 2.01 4.61 -7.02
N GLU A 158 1.95 4.53 -5.68
CA GLU A 158 1.96 5.64 -4.74
C GLU A 158 0.89 6.73 -5.05
N PRO A 159 -0.42 6.37 -5.15
CA PRO A 159 -1.44 7.27 -5.71
C PRO A 159 -1.70 8.54 -4.90
N THR A 160 -1.31 8.60 -3.64
CA THR A 160 -1.58 9.70 -2.70
C THR A 160 -0.36 10.52 -2.36
N THR A 161 0.82 10.14 -2.85
CA THR A 161 2.09 10.79 -2.50
C THR A 161 2.13 12.26 -2.92
N GLY A 162 2.30 13.13 -1.91
CA GLY A 162 2.43 14.58 -2.08
C GLY A 162 1.13 15.31 -2.40
N LEU A 163 -0.01 14.70 -2.05
CA LEU A 163 -1.31 15.32 -2.03
C LEU A 163 -1.61 15.91 -0.64
N ASP A 164 -2.46 16.93 -0.60
CA ASP A 164 -2.99 17.45 0.66
C ASP A 164 -4.07 16.50 1.26
N PRO A 165 -4.41 16.63 2.55
CA PRO A 165 -5.35 15.73 3.22
C PRO A 165 -6.72 15.65 2.54
N HIS A 166 -7.24 16.74 2.00
CA HIS A 166 -8.53 16.75 1.31
C HIS A 166 -8.47 15.96 0.00
N GLN A 167 -7.42 16.17 -0.79
CA GLN A 167 -7.19 15.43 -2.03
C GLN A 167 -7.01 13.92 -1.78
N ILE A 168 -6.32 13.55 -0.69
CA ILE A 168 -6.18 12.15 -0.29
C ILE A 168 -7.56 11.51 -0.04
N LEU A 169 -8.46 12.19 0.67
CA LEU A 169 -9.81 11.69 0.93
C LEU A 169 -10.61 11.45 -0.35
N GLU A 170 -10.51 12.36 -1.33
CA GLU A 170 -11.20 12.22 -2.61
C GLU A 170 -10.66 11.05 -3.43
N ILE A 171 -9.32 10.88 -3.50
CA ILE A 171 -8.70 9.73 -4.17
C ILE A 171 -9.09 8.42 -3.48
N ARG A 172 -9.12 8.36 -2.15
CA ARG A 172 -9.57 7.19 -1.39
C ARG A 172 -11.02 6.82 -1.73
N LYS A 173 -11.91 7.82 -1.77
CA LYS A 173 -13.31 7.61 -2.15
C LYS A 173 -13.41 7.03 -3.56
N LEU A 174 -12.69 7.59 -4.52
CA LEU A 174 -12.67 7.09 -5.89
C LEU A 174 -12.13 5.66 -5.98
N ILE A 175 -11.03 5.33 -5.30
CA ILE A 175 -10.47 3.97 -5.26
C ILE A 175 -11.52 2.98 -4.71
N ARG A 176 -12.21 3.31 -3.61
CA ARG A 176 -13.26 2.47 -3.03
C ARG A 176 -14.46 2.29 -3.96
N GLU A 177 -14.85 3.32 -4.68
CA GLU A 177 -15.92 3.25 -5.68
C GLU A 177 -15.52 2.32 -6.85
N LEU A 178 -14.32 2.47 -7.38
CA LEU A 178 -13.79 1.64 -8.46
C LEU A 178 -13.66 0.16 -8.03
N ALA A 179 -13.28 -0.08 -6.79
CA ALA A 179 -13.11 -1.43 -6.25
C ALA A 179 -14.41 -2.25 -6.26
N GLN A 180 -15.58 -1.64 -6.26
CA GLN A 180 -16.85 -2.37 -6.32
C GLN A 180 -16.98 -3.27 -7.57
N THR A 181 -16.31 -2.90 -8.65
CA THR A 181 -16.42 -3.62 -9.94
C THR A 181 -15.09 -4.03 -10.55
N LYS A 182 -13.98 -3.51 -10.05
CA LYS A 182 -12.64 -3.70 -10.59
C LYS A 182 -11.72 -4.40 -9.58
N CYS A 183 -10.61 -4.93 -10.06
CA CYS A 183 -9.49 -5.35 -9.22
C CYS A 183 -8.52 -4.17 -9.08
N ILE A 184 -8.14 -3.81 -7.87
CA ILE A 184 -7.20 -2.71 -7.65
C ILE A 184 -5.96 -3.23 -6.92
N VAL A 185 -4.79 -2.90 -7.45
CA VAL A 185 -3.51 -3.08 -6.77
C VAL A 185 -2.88 -1.73 -6.59
N LEU A 186 -2.55 -1.36 -5.37
CA LEU A 186 -1.85 -0.11 -5.08
C LEU A 186 -0.56 -0.37 -4.30
N SER A 187 0.45 0.45 -4.53
CA SER A 187 1.62 0.52 -3.66
C SER A 187 1.51 1.69 -2.71
N THR A 188 2.05 1.52 -1.53
CA THR A 188 2.32 2.63 -0.61
C THR A 188 3.43 2.25 0.37
N HIS A 189 4.13 3.26 0.86
CA HIS A 189 5.04 3.16 2.00
C HIS A 189 4.41 3.76 3.27
N ILE A 190 3.18 4.30 3.17
CA ILE A 190 2.44 4.92 4.28
C ILE A 190 1.45 3.91 4.85
N MET A 191 1.77 3.35 6.03
CA MET A 191 1.00 2.27 6.66
C MET A 191 -0.42 2.65 6.99
N GLN A 192 -0.65 3.90 7.41
CA GLN A 192 -1.99 4.41 7.68
C GLN A 192 -2.87 4.42 6.42
N GLU A 193 -2.29 4.74 5.26
CA GLU A 193 -3.02 4.69 4.00
C GLU A 193 -3.35 3.26 3.58
N ALA A 194 -2.37 2.36 3.70
CA ALA A 194 -2.55 0.95 3.44
C ALA A 194 -3.71 0.37 4.27
N ASN A 195 -3.75 0.68 5.57
CA ASN A 195 -4.79 0.22 6.50
C ASN A 195 -6.20 0.73 6.15
N VAL A 196 -6.29 1.94 5.61
CA VAL A 196 -7.59 2.54 5.25
C VAL A 196 -8.06 2.08 3.89
N LEU A 197 -7.15 1.90 2.92
CA LEU A 197 -7.51 1.63 1.52
C LEU A 197 -7.58 0.16 1.17
N ALA A 198 -6.66 -0.66 1.68
CA ALA A 198 -6.56 -2.05 1.25
C ALA A 198 -7.50 -2.96 2.05
N ASP A 199 -8.12 -3.90 1.35
CA ASP A 199 -8.85 -5.01 1.96
C ASP A 199 -7.87 -6.10 2.42
N ARG A 200 -6.76 -6.24 1.70
CA ARG A 200 -5.67 -7.15 2.02
C ARG A 200 -4.33 -6.50 1.67
N LEU A 201 -3.34 -6.74 2.52
CA LEU A 201 -1.99 -6.23 2.41
C LEU A 201 -1.02 -7.34 2.03
N ILE A 202 -0.06 -7.00 1.20
CA ILE A 202 1.11 -7.82 0.88
C ILE A 202 2.33 -7.03 1.34
N VAL A 203 2.96 -7.49 2.42
CA VAL A 203 4.14 -6.85 2.99
C VAL A 203 5.38 -7.35 2.28
N MET A 204 6.14 -6.43 1.71
CA MET A 204 7.35 -6.72 0.93
C MET A 204 8.59 -6.17 1.63
N SER A 205 9.66 -6.97 1.66
CA SER A 205 10.98 -6.57 2.15
C SER A 205 12.07 -7.31 1.38
N GLY A 206 13.12 -6.59 0.94
CA GLY A 206 14.26 -7.20 0.24
C GLY A 206 13.88 -8.00 -1.02
N GLY A 207 12.86 -7.58 -1.74
CA GLY A 207 12.37 -8.28 -2.94
C GLY A 207 11.46 -9.47 -2.65
N ARG A 208 11.15 -9.80 -1.40
CA ARG A 208 10.34 -10.94 -0.99
C ARG A 208 9.03 -10.50 -0.34
N ILE A 209 8.02 -11.36 -0.42
CA ILE A 209 6.80 -11.22 0.36
C ILE A 209 7.06 -11.83 1.75
N VAL A 210 6.92 -11.01 2.79
CA VAL A 210 7.20 -11.40 4.19
C VAL A 210 5.92 -11.55 5.02
N GLY A 211 4.78 -11.11 4.48
CA GLY A 211 3.47 -11.28 5.11
C GLY A 211 2.35 -10.97 4.13
N THR A 212 1.24 -11.67 4.26
CA THR A 212 0.03 -11.43 3.46
C THR A 212 -1.20 -11.65 4.33
N GLY A 213 -2.16 -10.74 4.23
CA GLY A 213 -3.42 -10.83 4.98
C GLY A 213 -4.08 -9.48 5.18
N THR A 214 -5.20 -9.47 5.89
CA THR A 214 -5.79 -8.25 6.45
C THR A 214 -4.86 -7.65 7.51
N ALA A 215 -5.08 -6.41 7.91
CA ALA A 215 -4.29 -5.78 8.96
C ALA A 215 -4.30 -6.60 10.26
N ASP A 216 -5.44 -7.22 10.61
CA ASP A 216 -5.58 -8.04 11.82
C ASP A 216 -4.83 -9.39 11.70
N GLU A 217 -4.89 -10.03 10.54
CA GLU A 217 -4.13 -11.26 10.27
C GLU A 217 -2.62 -11.00 10.31
N LEU A 218 -2.15 -9.87 9.77
CA LEU A 218 -0.75 -9.47 9.84
C LEU A 218 -0.31 -9.16 11.28
N ARG A 219 -1.16 -8.55 12.10
CA ARG A 219 -0.90 -8.38 13.54
C ARG A 219 -0.72 -9.73 14.22
N ALA A 220 -1.60 -10.67 13.95
CA ALA A 220 -1.50 -12.03 14.50
C ALA A 220 -0.23 -12.76 14.05
N GLN A 221 0.16 -12.64 12.76
CA GLN A 221 1.37 -13.24 12.20
C GLN A 221 2.66 -12.64 12.77
N SER A 222 2.67 -11.33 13.04
CA SER A 222 3.86 -10.61 13.50
C SER A 222 4.25 -10.91 14.94
N GLY A 223 3.35 -11.48 15.74
CA GLY A 223 3.54 -11.66 17.18
C GLY A 223 3.54 -10.36 17.98
N VAL A 224 3.22 -9.23 17.36
CA VAL A 224 3.08 -7.93 18.04
C VAL A 224 1.85 -8.00 18.95
N ARG A 225 2.10 -7.86 20.26
CA ARG A 225 1.05 -7.89 21.27
C ARG A 225 0.40 -6.53 21.43
N PRO A 226 -0.93 -6.47 21.64
CA PRO A 226 -1.60 -5.23 21.95
C PRO A 226 -1.03 -4.55 23.21
N ARG A 227 -0.97 -3.22 23.16
CA ARG A 227 -0.58 -2.40 24.32
C ARG A 227 -1.80 -1.67 24.84
N VAL A 228 -1.89 -1.59 26.17
CA VAL A 228 -2.92 -0.81 26.85
C VAL A 228 -2.23 0.34 27.59
N ARG A 229 -2.64 1.57 27.28
CA ARG A 229 -2.18 2.75 27.99
C ARG A 229 -3.25 3.21 28.96
N VAL A 230 -2.82 3.49 30.18
CA VAL A 230 -3.68 3.96 31.26
C VAL A 230 -3.06 5.20 31.88
N SER A 231 -3.88 6.20 32.14
CA SER A 231 -3.47 7.38 32.92
C SER A 231 -4.46 7.59 34.07
N VAL A 232 -3.93 7.75 35.27
CA VAL A 232 -4.70 7.91 36.51
C VAL A 232 -4.35 9.26 37.13
N SER A 233 -5.34 10.08 37.42
CA SER A 233 -5.14 11.45 37.99
C SER A 233 -4.92 11.46 39.49
N SER A 234 -5.29 10.37 40.20
CA SER A 234 -5.17 10.28 41.67
C SER A 234 -4.73 8.88 42.07
N GLY A 235 -3.91 8.78 43.13
CA GLY A 235 -3.49 7.49 43.67
C GLY A 235 -2.46 6.71 42.83
N ALA A 236 -1.60 7.38 42.06
CA ALA A 236 -0.67 6.76 41.09
C ALA A 236 0.21 5.64 41.71
N ALA A 237 0.72 5.78 42.93
CA ALA A 237 1.54 4.77 43.57
C ALA A 237 0.75 3.48 43.90
N GLN A 238 -0.50 3.60 44.38
CA GLN A 238 -1.37 2.46 44.62
C GLN A 238 -1.84 1.83 43.32
N ALA A 239 -2.10 2.67 42.30
CA ALA A 239 -2.48 2.21 40.96
C ALA A 239 -1.37 1.36 40.33
N ALA A 240 -0.10 1.77 40.43
CA ALA A 240 1.03 0.99 39.92
C ALA A 240 1.09 -0.43 40.50
N GLN A 241 0.92 -0.55 41.83
CA GLN A 241 0.98 -1.85 42.51
C GLN A 241 -0.19 -2.76 42.09
N LYS A 242 -1.42 -2.23 41.99
CA LYS A 242 -2.58 -3.04 41.65
C LYS A 242 -2.67 -3.35 40.16
N LEU A 243 -2.33 -2.39 39.28
CA LEU A 243 -2.31 -2.61 37.85
C LEU A 243 -1.27 -3.65 37.42
N SER A 244 -0.10 -3.70 38.08
CA SER A 244 0.91 -4.72 37.80
C SER A 244 0.47 -6.17 38.13
N GLN A 245 -0.61 -6.35 38.88
CA GLN A 245 -1.16 -7.67 39.28
C GLN A 245 -2.40 -8.05 38.44
N VAL A 246 -2.84 -7.25 37.50
CA VAL A 246 -4.03 -7.56 36.69
C VAL A 246 -3.75 -8.78 35.80
N PRO A 247 -4.64 -9.81 35.83
CA PRO A 247 -4.47 -10.98 34.97
C PRO A 247 -4.46 -10.63 33.47
N GLY A 248 -3.61 -11.31 32.70
CA GLY A 248 -3.52 -11.09 31.26
C GLY A 248 -2.49 -10.01 30.84
N LEU A 249 -1.55 -9.71 31.72
CA LEU A 249 -0.46 -8.78 31.53
C LEU A 249 0.86 -9.54 31.29
N ALA A 250 1.62 -9.13 30.25
CA ALA A 250 2.98 -9.64 30.00
C ALA A 250 4.05 -8.67 30.50
N GLU A 251 3.85 -7.38 30.25
CA GLU A 251 4.80 -6.34 30.58
C GLU A 251 4.06 -5.17 31.22
N PHE A 252 4.68 -4.54 32.19
CA PHE A 252 4.15 -3.38 32.90
C PHE A 252 5.24 -2.33 33.05
N ASN A 253 5.01 -1.15 32.49
CA ASN A 253 5.92 -0.02 32.60
C ASN A 253 5.16 1.17 33.23
N ALA A 254 5.65 1.62 34.39
CA ALA A 254 5.14 2.81 35.05
C ALA A 254 5.97 4.05 34.62
N HIS A 255 5.26 5.09 34.26
CA HIS A 255 5.85 6.39 33.89
C HIS A 255 5.48 7.45 34.94
N PRO A 256 6.21 8.59 34.98
CA PRO A 256 5.83 9.73 35.80
C PRO A 256 4.39 10.17 35.55
N GLU A 257 3.80 10.89 36.50
CA GLU A 257 2.44 11.47 36.41
C GLU A 257 1.30 10.46 36.32
N GLY A 258 1.49 9.22 36.83
CA GLY A 258 0.42 8.22 36.87
C GLY A 258 0.05 7.63 35.52
N ARG A 259 0.99 7.56 34.57
CA ARG A 259 0.86 6.89 33.29
C ARG A 259 1.45 5.48 33.35
N PHE A 260 0.78 4.55 32.71
CA PHE A 260 1.16 3.13 32.67
C PHE A 260 0.99 2.57 31.26
N ASP A 261 2.02 1.91 30.75
CA ASP A 261 1.98 1.14 29.51
C ASP A 261 2.04 -0.36 29.85
N MET A 262 1.11 -1.11 29.30
CA MET A 262 0.95 -2.53 29.57
C MET A 262 0.86 -3.32 28.28
N VAL A 263 1.45 -4.53 28.22
CA VAL A 263 1.35 -5.44 27.09
C VAL A 263 0.32 -6.52 27.41
N GLU A 264 -0.72 -6.60 26.59
CA GLU A 264 -1.83 -7.56 26.75
C GLU A 264 -1.41 -8.95 26.27
N THR A 265 -1.71 -10.01 27.09
CA THR A 265 -1.53 -11.41 26.70
C THR A 265 -2.83 -12.13 26.41
N SER A 266 -3.93 -11.64 26.95
CA SER A 266 -5.26 -12.21 26.72
C SER A 266 -6.29 -11.11 26.56
N PRO A 267 -7.28 -11.25 25.67
CA PRO A 267 -8.32 -10.24 25.45
C PRO A 267 -9.03 -9.78 26.72
N GLY A 268 -9.44 -8.52 26.78
CA GLY A 268 -10.23 -7.97 27.87
C GLY A 268 -9.41 -7.29 28.97
N LEU A 269 -8.14 -6.97 28.73
CA LEU A 269 -7.33 -6.20 29.67
C LEU A 269 -7.92 -4.81 29.97
N PRO A 270 -8.39 -4.01 28.98
CA PRO A 270 -9.00 -2.71 29.25
C PRO A 270 -10.24 -2.80 30.14
N GLU A 271 -11.10 -3.80 29.93
CA GLU A 271 -12.30 -4.02 30.72
C GLU A 271 -11.96 -4.36 32.18
N ARG A 272 -10.95 -5.21 32.41
CA ARG A 272 -10.45 -5.53 33.74
C ARG A 272 -9.86 -4.32 34.46
N ILE A 273 -9.13 -3.49 33.73
CA ILE A 273 -8.56 -2.23 34.26
C ILE A 273 -9.69 -1.26 34.61
N GLY A 274 -10.70 -1.11 33.75
CA GLY A 274 -11.86 -0.28 34.01
C GLY A 274 -12.63 -0.70 35.24
N ALA A 275 -12.86 -2.02 35.42
CA ALA A 275 -13.51 -2.56 36.59
C ALA A 275 -12.67 -2.33 37.86
N LEU A 276 -11.36 -2.52 37.82
CA LEU A 276 -10.45 -2.24 38.92
C LEU A 276 -10.47 -0.77 39.30
N ALA A 277 -10.36 0.13 38.31
CA ALA A 277 -10.42 1.56 38.55
C ALA A 277 -11.72 2.01 39.23
N HIS A 278 -12.84 1.46 38.81
CA HIS A 278 -14.14 1.70 39.43
C HIS A 278 -14.19 1.21 40.89
N ALA A 279 -13.71 0.01 41.16
CA ALA A 279 -13.67 -0.58 42.49
C ALA A 279 -12.78 0.21 43.47
N GLU A 280 -11.68 0.78 42.96
CA GLU A 280 -10.72 1.57 43.75
C GLU A 280 -11.04 3.07 43.79
N GLY A 281 -12.07 3.53 43.10
CA GLY A 281 -12.44 4.93 43.02
C GLY A 281 -11.42 5.81 42.29
N TRP A 282 -10.64 5.24 41.35
CA TRP A 282 -9.67 6.02 40.55
C TRP A 282 -10.37 6.78 39.43
N THR A 283 -9.86 7.97 39.18
CA THR A 283 -10.25 8.72 37.99
C THR A 283 -9.27 8.42 36.87
N LEU A 284 -9.74 7.68 35.85
CA LEU A 284 -8.98 7.47 34.62
C LEU A 284 -9.09 8.70 33.75
N THR A 285 -7.95 9.24 33.32
CA THR A 285 -7.87 10.31 32.32
C THR A 285 -7.59 9.77 30.93
N GLU A 286 -7.06 8.55 30.86
CA GLU A 286 -6.86 7.81 29.60
C GLU A 286 -7.01 6.32 29.88
N LEU A 287 -7.73 5.64 29.00
CA LEU A 287 -7.73 4.17 28.86
C LEU A 287 -7.83 3.87 27.38
N SER A 288 -6.69 3.59 26.76
CA SER A 288 -6.62 3.33 25.32
C SER A 288 -5.95 1.98 25.05
N ARG A 289 -6.51 1.25 24.08
CA ARG A 289 -5.93 -0.02 23.60
C ARG A 289 -5.35 0.22 22.22
N ASP A 290 -4.04 0.10 22.11
CA ASP A 290 -3.33 0.05 20.84
C ASP A 290 -3.15 -1.42 20.43
N ALA A 291 -3.87 -1.83 19.41
CA ALA A 291 -3.81 -3.21 18.89
C ALA A 291 -2.44 -3.57 18.27
N GLY A 292 -1.48 -2.68 18.35
CA GLY A 292 -0.21 -2.72 17.64
C GLY A 292 -0.32 -1.96 16.33
N SER A 293 0.52 -0.93 16.19
CA SER A 293 0.53 -0.15 14.95
C SER A 293 1.00 -1.04 13.79
N LEU A 294 0.54 -0.76 12.58
CA LEU A 294 1.05 -1.47 11.38
C LEU A 294 2.54 -1.25 11.19
N GLU A 295 3.09 -0.14 11.71
CA GLU A 295 4.53 0.13 11.74
C GLU A 295 5.28 -0.92 12.56
N ALA A 296 4.79 -1.24 13.76
CA ALA A 296 5.38 -2.28 14.62
C ALA A 296 5.24 -3.68 13.99
N VAL A 297 4.11 -3.96 13.35
CA VAL A 297 3.87 -5.20 12.59
C VAL A 297 4.85 -5.32 11.44
N PHE A 298 5.02 -4.25 10.66
CA PHE A 298 5.95 -4.20 9.54
C PHE A 298 7.40 -4.43 10.02
N GLU A 299 7.83 -3.75 11.08
CA GLU A 299 9.17 -3.94 11.66
C GLU A 299 9.39 -5.38 12.13
N ALA A 300 8.40 -5.99 12.77
CA ALA A 300 8.50 -7.37 13.24
C ALA A 300 8.62 -8.36 12.07
N LEU A 301 7.78 -8.22 11.03
CA LEU A 301 7.80 -9.09 9.85
C LEU A 301 9.09 -8.91 9.02
N THR A 302 9.61 -7.69 8.91
CA THR A 302 10.81 -7.41 8.12
C THR A 302 12.12 -7.78 8.84
N ARG A 303 12.12 -7.79 10.18
CA ARG A 303 13.30 -8.16 10.98
C ARG A 303 13.69 -9.64 10.82
N THR A 304 12.70 -10.50 10.59
CA THR A 304 12.92 -11.94 10.35
C THR A 304 13.29 -12.26 8.91
N ALA A 305 13.11 -11.34 7.97
CA ALA A 305 13.54 -11.50 6.59
C ALA A 305 15.04 -11.17 6.47
N ALA A 306 15.84 -12.08 5.91
CA ALA A 306 17.24 -11.83 5.65
C ALA A 306 17.42 -10.54 4.83
N PRO A 307 18.35 -9.65 5.18
CA PRO A 307 18.61 -8.45 4.40
C PRO A 307 19.00 -8.83 2.96
N PRO A 308 18.64 -8.01 1.96
CA PRO A 308 19.13 -8.22 0.60
C PRO A 308 20.67 -8.23 0.60
N PRO A 309 21.31 -9.01 -0.29
CA PRO A 309 22.76 -8.98 -0.42
C PRO A 309 23.20 -7.53 -0.67
N ARG A 310 24.07 -7.02 0.18
CA ARG A 310 24.63 -5.66 0.05
C ARG A 310 25.57 -5.65 -1.14
N GLU A 311 25.74 -4.49 -1.77
CA GLU A 311 26.74 -4.30 -2.84
C GLU A 311 28.16 -4.77 -2.42
N SER A 312 28.47 -4.72 -1.09
CA SER A 312 29.70 -5.22 -0.50
C SER A 312 29.83 -6.75 -0.46
N ASP A 313 28.73 -7.49 -0.65
CA ASP A 313 28.73 -8.97 -0.59
C ASP A 313 28.93 -9.59 -1.98
N VAL A 314 29.11 -8.76 -3.01
CA VAL A 314 29.40 -9.19 -4.37
C VAL A 314 30.92 -9.35 -4.48
N PRO A 315 31.44 -10.57 -4.76
CA PRO A 315 32.88 -10.74 -4.99
C PRO A 315 33.29 -9.85 -6.19
N PRO A 316 34.48 -9.21 -6.14
CA PRO A 316 34.96 -8.39 -7.22
C PRO A 316 34.99 -9.23 -8.50
N ALA A 317 34.48 -8.68 -9.59
CA ALA A 317 34.52 -9.34 -10.90
C ALA A 317 35.95 -9.78 -11.19
N ALA A 318 36.12 -11.08 -11.53
CA ALA A 318 37.41 -11.60 -11.94
C ALA A 318 37.93 -10.73 -13.11
N PRO A 319 39.20 -10.31 -13.10
CA PRO A 319 39.76 -9.53 -14.19
C PRO A 319 39.58 -10.31 -15.48
N ALA A 320 39.00 -9.66 -16.48
CA ALA A 320 38.87 -10.20 -17.84
C ALA A 320 40.30 -10.61 -18.29
N GLY A 321 40.48 -11.92 -18.43
CA GLY A 321 41.73 -12.45 -18.93
C GLY A 321 42.06 -11.84 -20.27
N GLU A 322 43.18 -11.22 -20.38
CA GLU A 322 43.82 -10.89 -21.65
C GLU A 322 43.94 -12.20 -22.44
N ALA A 323 43.08 -12.31 -23.46
CA ALA A 323 43.28 -13.33 -24.49
C ALA A 323 44.40 -12.84 -25.40
N ALA A 324 45.50 -13.56 -25.40
CA ALA A 324 46.64 -13.46 -26.34
C ALA A 324 46.22 -13.90 -27.76
#